data_66004526725adb7283bf2680976a3045
#
_entry.id   66004526725adb7283bf2680976a3045
#
_cell.length_a   1.000
_cell.length_b   1.000
_cell.length_c   1.000
_cell.angle_alpha   90.00
_cell.angle_beta   90.00
_cell.angle_gamma   90.00
#
_symmetry.space_group_name_H-M   'P 1'
#
loop_
_entity.id
_entity.type
_entity.pdbx_description
1 polymer ?
#
loop_
_entity_poly.entity_id
_entity_poly.type
_entity_poly.pdbx_seq_one_letter_code
_entity_poly.pdbx_strand_id
1 'polypeptide(L)'
;MVVGENNSGKSAVVDALRTVLWPADGPQGRRWIRIEDFSHGTDGKRATDQFEIDVTFEDLTPADEASLVTCLSPSLGDGMARLRVRASVDRRGRVDQEFIGGDAETPQVDRFAREAVEYVYLPPLRDAARDLAPGRGNRVATLLRALAPEGDNDRTEMERIIGAANQELEQVRSMRDAERSIEHHLLAMVSSHYALPTDLRFAPAEFEAIVRTLRGHIGEIAELPLESTGLGMHNLLFMAVLLSSLRVGSESRLTVLLVEEPEAHLHPQIQDLLMRFLEAPDRALANVLEGRRSGGVIATSGESGEQTRVQSIVTSHSPNFAAAAGAERMTVMAKADLRVIARSPARFGLEARDLDHLRRYLDVTKAALLFARGVILVEGIAEQIVLPAIARRIGLPLHEFGVTVVNVEGLAFGPFVELFGSDRLPQRCALVTDGDAREGLDGEDLTLSASTMALKERVARWANVDVFNGTTTFESELAEAGEWPVLMDALGKIHRRRATEFSEAPPPEPAARGAALLDVLERNRSKGRFAQALAKVLDDGATLTPPRYIVDSIRFACRT
;
A
#
# COMPACT_ATOMS: atom_id res chain seq x y z
N MET A 1 7.47 -0.61 0.68
CA MET A 1 6.01 -0.44 0.76
C MET A 1 5.58 -0.29 2.20
N VAL A 2 4.61 0.58 2.54
CA VAL A 2 4.10 0.82 3.89
C VAL A 2 2.66 0.31 3.98
N VAL A 3 2.41 -0.67 4.85
CA VAL A 3 1.09 -1.32 5.02
C VAL A 3 0.61 -1.21 6.47
N GLY A 4 -0.66 -1.44 6.71
CA GLY A 4 -1.24 -1.44 8.04
C GLY A 4 -2.71 -1.02 8.04
N GLU A 5 -3.36 -1.08 9.20
CA GLU A 5 -4.75 -0.65 9.37
C GLU A 5 -5.01 0.81 8.95
N ASN A 6 -6.29 1.13 8.77
CA ASN A 6 -6.72 2.53 8.65
C ASN A 6 -6.29 3.33 9.90
N ASN A 7 -5.84 4.56 9.67
CA ASN A 7 -5.37 5.44 10.74
C ASN A 7 -4.18 4.88 11.56
N SER A 8 -3.32 4.06 10.94
CA SER A 8 -2.06 3.56 11.52
C SER A 8 -0.86 4.48 11.24
N GLY A 9 -1.06 5.68 10.69
CA GLY A 9 0.00 6.65 10.46
C GLY A 9 0.72 6.52 9.11
N LYS A 10 0.23 5.73 8.14
CA LYS A 10 0.85 5.59 6.82
C LYS A 10 1.00 6.93 6.08
N SER A 11 -0.08 7.73 6.03
CA SER A 11 -0.02 9.06 5.43
C SER A 11 0.90 10.02 6.21
N ALA A 12 1.05 9.82 7.52
CA ALA A 12 2.00 10.62 8.31
C ALA A 12 3.46 10.36 7.89
N VAL A 13 3.80 9.12 7.49
CA VAL A 13 5.13 8.80 6.94
C VAL A 13 5.35 9.53 5.62
N VAL A 14 4.37 9.52 4.72
CA VAL A 14 4.44 10.24 3.44
C VAL A 14 4.56 11.74 3.68
N ASP A 15 3.76 12.29 4.58
CA ASP A 15 3.81 13.72 4.93
C ASP A 15 5.13 14.12 5.58
N ALA A 16 5.74 13.25 6.40
CA ALA A 16 7.07 13.47 6.95
C ALA A 16 8.12 13.57 5.83
N LEU A 17 8.11 12.65 4.89
CA LEU A 17 9.02 12.68 3.73
C LEU A 17 8.82 13.93 2.87
N ARG A 18 7.58 14.32 2.59
CA ARG A 18 7.24 15.56 1.86
C ARG A 18 7.69 16.83 2.59
N THR A 19 7.84 16.76 3.90
CA THR A 19 8.35 17.88 4.70
C THR A 19 9.86 18.01 4.62
N VAL A 20 10.57 16.88 4.61
CA VAL A 20 12.05 16.83 4.60
C VAL A 20 12.61 17.04 3.20
N LEU A 21 12.06 16.32 2.20
CA LEU A 21 12.58 16.30 0.84
C LEU A 21 12.12 17.53 0.03
N TRP A 22 12.81 17.78 -1.08
CA TRP A 22 12.46 18.87 -1.98
C TRP A 22 11.37 18.43 -2.99
N PRO A 23 10.32 19.23 -3.23
CA PRO A 23 9.33 18.86 -4.24
C PRO A 23 9.85 19.07 -5.67
N ALA A 24 9.71 18.07 -6.52
CA ALA A 24 10.10 18.15 -7.94
C ALA A 24 9.36 19.26 -8.72
N ASP A 25 8.15 19.61 -8.27
CA ASP A 25 7.36 20.72 -8.84
C ASP A 25 7.84 22.12 -8.36
N GLY A 26 8.96 22.18 -7.68
CA GLY A 26 9.55 23.41 -7.13
C GLY A 26 8.91 23.88 -5.82
N PRO A 27 9.30 25.07 -5.34
CA PRO A 27 8.95 25.55 -3.98
C PRO A 27 7.45 25.61 -3.69
N GLN A 28 6.62 25.78 -4.70
CA GLN A 28 5.15 25.88 -4.55
C GLN A 28 4.51 24.53 -4.15
N GLY A 29 5.15 23.41 -4.46
CA GLY A 29 4.71 22.06 -4.06
C GLY A 29 5.09 21.68 -2.64
N ARG A 30 5.84 22.54 -1.91
CA ARG A 30 6.35 22.23 -0.59
C ARG A 30 5.25 22.09 0.45
N ARG A 31 5.32 21.00 1.24
CA ARG A 31 4.49 20.81 2.42
C ARG A 31 5.07 21.59 3.60
N TRP A 32 4.25 22.45 4.18
CA TRP A 32 4.60 23.19 5.40
C TRP A 32 4.05 22.46 6.62
N ILE A 33 4.83 22.44 7.70
CA ILE A 33 4.40 21.90 8.98
C ILE A 33 3.31 22.82 9.57
N ARG A 34 2.22 22.20 10.02
CA ARG A 34 1.09 22.85 10.67
C ARG A 34 0.99 22.45 12.12
N ILE A 35 0.20 23.16 12.89
CA ILE A 35 0.00 22.88 14.31
C ILE A 35 -0.67 21.51 14.53
N GLU A 36 -1.50 21.06 13.57
CA GLU A 36 -2.17 19.78 13.57
C GLU A 36 -1.22 18.59 13.36
N ASP A 37 0.00 18.83 12.90
CA ASP A 37 1.02 17.78 12.70
C ASP A 37 1.69 17.37 14.02
N PHE A 38 1.52 18.16 15.09
CA PHE A 38 2.04 17.83 16.41
C PHE A 38 1.16 16.78 17.09
N SER A 39 1.78 15.92 17.89
CA SER A 39 1.06 14.87 18.61
C SER A 39 0.03 15.43 19.57
N HIS A 40 -1.16 14.82 19.60
CA HIS A 40 -2.25 15.18 20.50
C HIS A 40 -2.57 14.01 21.45
N GLY A 41 -2.92 14.37 22.68
CA GLY A 41 -3.39 13.42 23.68
C GLY A 41 -4.85 13.00 23.44
N THR A 42 -5.33 12.08 24.24
CA THR A 42 -6.75 11.63 24.21
C THR A 42 -7.75 12.74 24.57
N ASP A 43 -7.29 13.78 25.22
CA ASP A 43 -8.06 14.99 25.57
C ASP A 43 -8.14 16.01 24.42
N GLY A 44 -7.57 15.68 23.26
CA GLY A 44 -7.49 16.57 22.10
C GLY A 44 -6.49 17.72 22.22
N LYS A 45 -5.76 17.82 23.34
CA LYS A 45 -4.72 18.82 23.50
C LYS A 45 -3.40 18.34 22.92
N ARG A 46 -2.60 19.29 22.48
CA ARG A 46 -1.25 19.01 21.98
C ARG A 46 -0.41 18.38 23.11
N ALA A 47 0.17 17.22 22.82
CA ALA A 47 0.98 16.47 23.77
C ALA A 47 2.45 16.89 23.78
N THR A 48 2.95 17.46 22.66
CA THR A 48 4.34 17.91 22.52
C THR A 48 4.41 19.25 21.79
N ASP A 49 5.37 20.08 22.18
CA ASP A 49 5.65 21.37 21.52
C ASP A 49 6.77 21.25 20.48
N GLN A 50 7.33 20.06 20.31
CA GLN A 50 8.39 19.79 19.34
C GLN A 50 8.36 18.37 18.85
N PHE A 51 8.85 18.16 17.62
CA PHE A 51 9.16 16.83 17.06
C PHE A 51 10.32 16.96 16.06
N GLU A 52 10.91 15.81 15.74
CA GLU A 52 11.97 15.72 14.74
C GLU A 52 11.64 14.62 13.73
N ILE A 53 11.91 14.91 12.47
CA ILE A 53 11.87 13.92 11.37
C ILE A 53 13.31 13.71 10.95
N ASP A 54 13.71 12.45 10.90
CA ASP A 54 15.06 12.04 10.59
C ASP A 54 15.06 11.06 9.40
N VAL A 55 15.76 11.44 8.34
CA VAL A 55 15.87 10.65 7.10
C VAL A 55 17.34 10.35 6.83
N THR A 56 17.64 9.08 6.68
CA THR A 56 18.99 8.59 6.37
C THR A 56 19.04 8.06 4.95
N PHE A 57 20.11 8.39 4.23
CA PHE A 57 20.42 7.89 2.90
C PHE A 57 21.63 6.96 3.00
N GLU A 58 21.53 5.79 2.39
CA GLU A 58 22.52 4.72 2.40
C GLU A 58 23.01 4.43 0.97
N ASP A 59 24.15 3.74 0.83
CA ASP A 59 24.71 3.33 -0.46
C ASP A 59 24.98 4.52 -1.41
N LEU A 60 25.53 5.60 -0.88
CA LEU A 60 25.88 6.79 -1.66
C LEU A 60 27.07 6.50 -2.58
N THR A 61 26.97 6.94 -3.83
CA THR A 61 28.12 7.03 -4.72
C THR A 61 28.96 8.27 -4.40
N PRO A 62 30.23 8.35 -4.83
CA PRO A 62 31.03 9.57 -4.64
C PRO A 62 30.39 10.85 -5.17
N ALA A 63 29.61 10.75 -6.23
CA ALA A 63 28.86 11.88 -6.78
C ALA A 63 27.67 12.27 -5.90
N ASP A 64 26.99 11.30 -5.28
CA ASP A 64 25.95 11.56 -4.29
C ASP A 64 26.53 12.21 -3.03
N GLU A 65 27.67 11.73 -2.54
CA GLU A 65 28.37 12.31 -1.41
C GLU A 65 28.77 13.77 -1.67
N ALA A 66 29.26 14.08 -2.89
CA ALA A 66 29.58 15.45 -3.27
C ALA A 66 28.33 16.36 -3.27
N SER A 67 27.19 15.85 -3.70
CA SER A 67 25.92 16.61 -3.72
C SER A 67 25.31 16.77 -2.32
N LEU A 68 25.57 15.81 -1.41
CA LEU A 68 25.05 15.77 -0.04
C LEU A 68 26.10 16.12 1.02
N VAL A 69 27.16 16.84 0.66
CA VAL A 69 28.33 17.09 1.53
C VAL A 69 27.95 17.63 2.91
N THR A 70 26.97 18.55 2.99
CA THR A 70 26.48 19.11 4.27
C THR A 70 25.58 18.15 5.05
N CYS A 71 25.21 17.03 4.45
CA CYS A 71 24.36 16.00 5.04
C CYS A 71 25.12 14.71 5.38
N LEU A 72 26.41 14.60 5.04
CA LEU A 72 27.20 13.41 5.35
C LEU A 72 27.27 13.16 6.85
N SER A 73 27.11 11.92 7.26
CA SER A 73 27.06 11.48 8.66
C SER A 73 28.05 10.36 8.94
N PRO A 74 29.33 10.69 9.16
CA PRO A 74 30.35 9.69 9.49
C PRO A 74 30.04 8.87 10.74
N SER A 75 29.23 9.40 11.66
CA SER A 75 28.79 8.67 12.86
C SER A 75 27.88 7.47 12.54
N LEU A 76 27.19 7.49 11.41
CA LEU A 76 26.36 6.38 10.95
C LEU A 76 27.13 5.36 10.10
N GLY A 77 28.21 5.79 9.44
CA GLY A 77 29.06 4.96 8.59
C GLY A 77 29.51 5.69 7.32
N ASP A 78 30.44 5.06 6.59
CA ASP A 78 30.91 5.54 5.29
C ASP A 78 29.78 5.43 4.25
N GLY A 79 29.67 6.40 3.35
CA GLY A 79 28.63 6.42 2.31
C GLY A 79 27.22 6.66 2.84
N MET A 80 27.09 7.32 4.01
CA MET A 80 25.79 7.65 4.62
C MET A 80 25.60 9.15 4.76
N ALA A 81 24.39 9.60 4.48
CA ALA A 81 23.96 10.98 4.73
C ALA A 81 22.67 11.00 5.56
N ARG A 82 22.50 12.07 6.32
CA ARG A 82 21.39 12.29 7.24
C ARG A 82 20.80 13.68 7.05
N LEU A 83 19.50 13.76 6.90
CA LEU A 83 18.76 15.03 6.81
C LEU A 83 17.64 15.03 7.84
N ARG A 84 17.68 16.01 8.75
CA ARG A 84 16.70 16.15 9.83
C ARG A 84 15.90 17.42 9.66
N VAL A 85 14.63 17.36 10.06
CA VAL A 85 13.78 18.53 10.25
C VAL A 85 13.30 18.57 11.68
N ARG A 86 13.70 19.57 12.42
CA ARG A 86 13.20 19.84 13.76
C ARG A 86 12.10 20.90 13.68
N ALA A 87 10.94 20.57 14.22
CA ALA A 87 9.79 21.47 14.29
C ALA A 87 9.48 21.81 15.74
N SER A 88 9.17 23.08 16.00
CA SER A 88 8.76 23.56 17.31
C SER A 88 7.62 24.57 17.23
N VAL A 89 6.84 24.68 18.31
CA VAL A 89 5.76 25.66 18.41
C VAL A 89 6.09 26.64 19.53
N ASP A 90 6.15 27.95 19.20
CA ASP A 90 6.37 28.98 20.19
C ASP A 90 5.12 29.21 21.09
N ARG A 91 5.31 30.03 22.15
CA ARG A 91 4.21 30.40 23.07
C ARG A 91 3.05 31.16 22.41
N ARG A 92 3.24 31.65 21.18
CA ARG A 92 2.23 32.38 20.39
C ARG A 92 1.54 31.45 19.38
N GLY A 93 1.86 30.16 19.37
CA GLY A 93 1.31 29.17 18.45
C GLY A 93 1.91 29.21 17.04
N ARG A 94 3.04 29.86 16.83
CA ARG A 94 3.72 29.87 15.54
C ARG A 94 4.65 28.67 15.44
N VAL A 95 4.56 27.97 14.29
CA VAL A 95 5.42 26.85 13.98
C VAL A 95 6.73 27.36 13.38
N ASP A 96 7.84 26.93 13.94
CA ASP A 96 9.18 27.08 13.40
C ASP A 96 9.74 25.75 12.94
N GLN A 97 10.58 25.76 11.89
CA GLN A 97 11.20 24.54 11.36
C GLN A 97 12.64 24.79 10.93
N GLU A 98 13.52 23.91 11.34
CA GLU A 98 14.96 23.95 11.08
C GLU A 98 15.38 22.71 10.30
N PHE A 99 16.26 22.89 9.30
CA PHE A 99 16.88 21.80 8.53
C PHE A 99 18.31 21.59 9.01
N ILE A 100 18.61 20.36 9.43
CA ILE A 100 19.88 19.97 10.04
C ILE A 100 20.46 18.80 9.25
N GLY A 101 21.68 18.96 8.75
CA GLY A 101 22.39 17.94 7.96
C GLY A 101 23.44 17.20 8.75
N GLY A 102 23.65 15.95 8.41
CA GLY A 102 24.71 15.12 8.97
C GLY A 102 24.69 15.00 10.49
N ASP A 103 25.87 15.05 11.09
CA ASP A 103 26.07 14.99 12.55
C ASP A 103 25.97 16.37 13.24
N ALA A 104 25.64 17.44 12.49
CA ALA A 104 25.50 18.77 13.04
C ALA A 104 24.30 18.86 14.01
N GLU A 105 24.39 19.78 14.98
CA GLU A 105 23.29 20.10 15.90
C GLU A 105 22.59 21.42 15.53
N THR A 106 23.18 22.18 14.61
CA THR A 106 22.66 23.49 14.17
C THR A 106 22.26 23.44 12.70
N PRO A 107 21.31 24.28 12.26
CA PRO A 107 20.88 24.33 10.86
C PRO A 107 22.05 24.69 9.92
N GLN A 108 22.42 23.77 9.03
CA GLN A 108 23.57 23.94 8.11
C GLN A 108 23.36 23.27 6.75
N VAL A 109 22.11 22.99 6.37
CA VAL A 109 21.83 22.35 5.07
C VAL A 109 21.77 23.40 3.97
N ASP A 110 22.66 23.30 3.00
CA ASP A 110 22.65 24.18 1.84
C ASP A 110 21.53 23.84 0.85
N ARG A 111 21.31 24.73 -0.11
CA ARG A 111 20.26 24.55 -1.10
C ARG A 111 20.53 23.36 -2.03
N PHE A 112 21.79 23.15 -2.43
CA PHE A 112 22.18 22.06 -3.32
C PHE A 112 21.89 20.69 -2.71
N ALA A 113 22.26 20.48 -1.46
CA ALA A 113 21.98 19.24 -0.76
C ALA A 113 20.47 18.97 -0.63
N ARG A 114 19.66 20.02 -0.48
CA ARG A 114 18.19 19.86 -0.44
C ARG A 114 17.58 19.53 -1.77
N GLU A 115 18.11 20.08 -2.86
CA GLU A 115 17.65 19.84 -4.23
C GLU A 115 18.20 18.52 -4.82
N ALA A 116 19.25 17.95 -4.23
CA ALA A 116 19.82 16.67 -4.66
C ALA A 116 18.85 15.49 -4.50
N VAL A 117 17.91 15.57 -3.56
CA VAL A 117 16.88 14.54 -3.33
C VAL A 117 15.50 15.18 -3.41
N GLU A 118 14.84 14.92 -4.49
CA GLU A 118 13.49 15.44 -4.73
C GLU A 118 12.41 14.38 -4.51
N TYR A 119 11.18 14.80 -4.30
CA TYR A 119 10.04 13.89 -4.29
C TYR A 119 8.98 14.29 -5.30
N VAL A 120 8.27 13.26 -5.77
CA VAL A 120 7.02 13.39 -6.52
C VAL A 120 5.92 12.72 -5.74
N TYR A 121 4.84 13.45 -5.50
CA TYR A 121 3.74 12.99 -4.67
C TYR A 121 2.49 12.66 -5.47
N LEU A 122 1.97 11.47 -5.26
CA LEU A 122 0.74 10.94 -5.82
C LEU A 122 -0.28 10.72 -4.71
N PRO A 123 -1.27 11.60 -4.51
CA PRO A 123 -2.30 11.48 -3.47
C PRO A 123 -3.26 10.31 -3.75
N PRO A 124 -3.99 9.81 -2.73
CA PRO A 124 -4.90 8.66 -2.86
C PRO A 124 -6.13 8.96 -3.73
N LEU A 125 -6.71 10.14 -3.55
CA LEU A 125 -7.83 10.62 -4.36
C LEU A 125 -7.29 11.60 -5.40
N ARG A 126 -7.28 11.17 -6.65
CA ARG A 126 -6.78 11.95 -7.76
C ARG A 126 -7.93 12.44 -8.61
N ASP A 127 -8.03 13.72 -8.79
CA ASP A 127 -8.82 14.30 -9.86
C ASP A 127 -7.96 14.32 -11.14
N ALA A 128 -7.63 13.10 -11.62
CA ALA A 128 -6.80 12.96 -12.82
C ALA A 128 -7.42 13.67 -14.03
N ALA A 129 -8.73 13.74 -14.11
CA ALA A 129 -9.43 14.50 -15.15
C ALA A 129 -9.09 15.99 -15.05
N ARG A 130 -9.05 16.55 -13.83
CA ARG A 130 -8.67 17.95 -13.60
C ARG A 130 -7.19 18.22 -13.90
N ASP A 131 -6.30 17.34 -13.44
CA ASP A 131 -4.85 17.49 -13.61
C ASP A 131 -4.38 17.28 -15.06
N LEU A 132 -5.17 16.58 -15.87
CA LEU A 132 -4.96 16.38 -17.30
C LEU A 132 -5.85 17.29 -18.18
N ALA A 133 -6.73 18.10 -17.56
CA ALA A 133 -7.57 19.07 -18.26
C ALA A 133 -6.74 20.28 -18.75
N PRO A 134 -7.20 20.98 -19.80
CA PRO A 134 -6.57 22.22 -20.24
C PRO A 134 -6.45 23.25 -19.11
N GLY A 135 -5.28 23.87 -18.97
CA GLY A 135 -5.07 24.88 -17.96
C GLY A 135 -3.63 25.01 -17.47
N ARG A 136 -3.42 25.88 -16.48
CA ARG A 136 -2.07 26.14 -15.93
C ARG A 136 -1.46 24.93 -15.18
N GLY A 137 -2.28 24.05 -14.62
CA GLY A 137 -1.87 22.86 -13.87
C GLY A 137 -1.77 21.59 -14.71
N ASN A 138 -1.93 21.66 -16.02
CA ASN A 138 -1.93 20.50 -16.92
C ASN A 138 -0.58 19.78 -16.90
N ARG A 139 -0.56 18.52 -16.42
CA ARG A 139 0.66 17.70 -16.33
C ARG A 139 1.21 17.28 -17.70
N VAL A 140 0.36 17.14 -18.73
CA VAL A 140 0.81 16.89 -20.10
C VAL A 140 1.58 18.11 -20.64
N ALA A 141 1.13 19.31 -20.29
CA ALA A 141 1.86 20.53 -20.61
C ALA A 141 3.24 20.58 -19.92
N THR A 142 3.33 20.13 -18.67
CA THR A 142 4.62 20.03 -17.96
C THR A 142 5.57 19.05 -18.65
N LEU A 143 5.07 17.90 -19.07
CA LEU A 143 5.85 16.92 -19.83
C LEU A 143 6.34 17.52 -21.17
N LEU A 144 5.49 18.22 -21.91
CA LEU A 144 5.88 18.85 -23.17
C LEU A 144 6.91 19.97 -22.99
N ARG A 145 6.80 20.77 -21.92
CA ARG A 145 7.84 21.77 -21.58
C ARG A 145 9.20 21.13 -21.37
N ALA A 146 9.20 19.99 -20.71
CA ALA A 146 10.43 19.26 -20.46
C ALA A 146 11.00 18.61 -21.74
N LEU A 147 10.14 18.15 -22.66
CA LEU A 147 10.54 17.57 -23.96
C LEU A 147 10.97 18.62 -24.98
N ALA A 148 10.43 19.84 -24.89
CA ALA A 148 10.76 20.97 -25.78
C ALA A 148 11.23 22.16 -24.92
N PRO A 149 12.50 22.18 -24.43
CA PRO A 149 13.04 23.28 -23.63
C PRO A 149 13.16 24.57 -24.41
N GLU A 150 13.49 25.67 -23.74
CA GLU A 150 13.72 26.96 -24.40
C GLU A 150 14.83 26.87 -25.44
N GLY A 151 14.52 27.34 -26.66
CA GLY A 151 15.44 27.27 -27.80
C GLY A 151 15.34 26.00 -28.64
N ASP A 152 14.45 25.07 -28.27
CA ASP A 152 14.20 23.86 -29.07
C ASP A 152 13.45 24.18 -30.37
N ASN A 153 13.82 23.48 -31.46
CA ASN A 153 13.22 23.66 -32.76
C ASN A 153 11.74 23.27 -32.81
N ASP A 154 11.33 22.23 -32.06
CA ASP A 154 9.94 21.77 -32.02
C ASP A 154 9.03 22.84 -31.41
N ARG A 155 9.52 23.60 -30.43
CA ARG A 155 8.80 24.72 -29.82
C ARG A 155 8.51 25.81 -30.87
N THR A 156 9.54 26.21 -31.59
CA THR A 156 9.45 27.22 -32.68
C THR A 156 8.51 26.73 -33.78
N GLU A 157 8.56 25.47 -34.15
CA GLU A 157 7.71 24.89 -35.18
C GLU A 157 6.23 24.84 -34.74
N MET A 158 5.92 24.48 -33.47
CA MET A 158 4.56 24.54 -32.93
C MET A 158 4.01 25.99 -33.00
N GLU A 159 4.80 26.97 -32.59
CA GLU A 159 4.43 28.39 -32.63
C GLU A 159 4.19 28.84 -34.09
N ARG A 160 5.05 28.45 -35.04
CA ARG A 160 4.89 28.74 -36.46
C ARG A 160 3.60 28.16 -37.04
N ILE A 161 3.28 26.90 -36.73
CA ILE A 161 2.06 26.21 -37.21
C ILE A 161 0.80 26.92 -36.71
N ILE A 162 0.71 27.21 -35.42
CA ILE A 162 -0.46 27.89 -34.86
C ILE A 162 -0.54 29.34 -35.36
N GLY A 163 0.61 30.02 -35.48
CA GLY A 163 0.65 31.36 -36.04
C GLY A 163 0.11 31.43 -37.49
N ALA A 164 0.47 30.46 -38.32
CA ALA A 164 -0.10 30.35 -39.68
C ALA A 164 -1.61 30.09 -39.67
N ALA A 165 -2.07 29.18 -38.81
CA ALA A 165 -3.50 28.90 -38.62
C ALA A 165 -4.28 30.14 -38.15
N ASN A 166 -3.75 30.92 -37.22
CA ASN A 166 -4.35 32.17 -36.75
C ASN A 166 -4.50 33.19 -37.91
N GLN A 167 -3.47 33.34 -38.75
CA GLN A 167 -3.54 34.21 -39.92
C GLN A 167 -4.63 33.78 -40.93
N GLU A 168 -4.83 32.48 -41.13
CA GLU A 168 -5.91 31.97 -41.97
C GLU A 168 -7.30 32.24 -41.34
N LEU A 169 -7.44 32.04 -40.03
CA LEU A 169 -8.69 32.34 -39.30
C LEU A 169 -9.07 33.82 -39.35
N GLU A 170 -8.12 34.75 -39.32
CA GLU A 170 -8.35 36.20 -39.47
C GLU A 170 -8.92 36.54 -40.83
N GLN A 171 -8.69 35.71 -41.87
CA GLN A 171 -9.22 35.88 -43.19
C GLN A 171 -10.67 35.35 -43.36
N VAL A 172 -11.21 34.65 -42.38
CA VAL A 172 -12.57 34.11 -42.45
C VAL A 172 -13.59 35.24 -42.51
N ARG A 173 -14.61 35.06 -43.35
CA ARG A 173 -15.61 36.11 -43.64
C ARG A 173 -16.24 36.70 -42.36
N SER A 174 -16.60 35.87 -41.42
CA SER A 174 -17.21 36.34 -40.16
C SER A 174 -16.30 37.25 -39.35
N MET A 175 -14.97 37.02 -39.33
CA MET A 175 -14.00 37.88 -38.67
C MET A 175 -13.96 39.27 -39.31
N ARG A 176 -13.85 39.30 -40.64
CA ARG A 176 -13.86 40.56 -41.42
C ARG A 176 -15.18 41.31 -41.30
N ASP A 177 -16.32 40.59 -41.23
CA ASP A 177 -17.64 41.22 -41.05
C ASP A 177 -17.80 41.80 -39.67
N ALA A 178 -17.27 41.13 -38.61
CA ALA A 178 -17.21 41.65 -37.25
C ALA A 178 -16.35 42.92 -37.15
N GLU A 179 -15.16 42.91 -37.75
CA GLU A 179 -14.24 44.05 -37.81
C GLU A 179 -14.90 45.27 -38.48
N ARG A 180 -15.53 45.09 -39.64
CA ARG A 180 -16.27 46.15 -40.32
C ARG A 180 -17.46 46.68 -39.51
N SER A 181 -18.17 45.77 -38.83
CA SER A 181 -19.28 46.17 -37.96
C SER A 181 -18.83 47.05 -36.79
N ILE A 182 -17.70 46.67 -36.15
CA ILE A 182 -17.09 47.46 -35.07
C ILE A 182 -16.63 48.82 -35.59
N GLU A 183 -15.92 48.84 -36.70
CA GLU A 183 -15.43 50.07 -37.35
C GLU A 183 -16.60 51.01 -37.70
N HIS A 184 -17.69 50.50 -38.30
CA HIS A 184 -18.88 51.26 -38.59
C HIS A 184 -19.51 51.91 -37.37
N HIS A 185 -19.62 51.17 -36.26
CA HIS A 185 -20.19 51.72 -35.02
C HIS A 185 -19.26 52.75 -34.36
N LEU A 186 -17.94 52.52 -34.43
CA LEU A 186 -16.96 53.49 -33.92
C LEU A 186 -17.03 54.81 -34.72
N LEU A 187 -17.10 54.73 -36.06
CA LEU A 187 -17.30 55.92 -36.90
C LEU A 187 -18.57 56.67 -36.56
N ALA A 188 -19.66 55.95 -36.24
CA ALA A 188 -20.92 56.57 -35.86
C ALA A 188 -20.85 57.27 -34.48
N MET A 189 -20.03 56.76 -33.57
CA MET A 189 -19.89 57.34 -32.21
C MET A 189 -18.94 58.53 -32.13
N VAL A 190 -17.81 58.53 -32.88
CA VAL A 190 -16.75 59.51 -32.64
C VAL A 190 -16.44 60.40 -33.85
N SER A 191 -17.11 60.32 -34.93
CA SER A 191 -16.85 60.94 -36.24
C SER A 191 -15.52 60.50 -36.88
N SER A 192 -15.38 60.72 -38.19
CA SER A 192 -14.20 60.31 -38.97
C SER A 192 -12.88 60.95 -38.57
N HIS A 193 -12.91 62.10 -37.87
CA HIS A 193 -11.70 62.80 -37.42
C HIS A 193 -11.04 62.16 -36.17
N TYR A 194 -11.76 61.34 -35.42
CA TYR A 194 -11.29 60.72 -34.20
C TYR A 194 -11.31 59.18 -34.28
N ALA A 195 -11.82 58.61 -35.36
CA ALA A 195 -11.87 57.17 -35.53
C ALA A 195 -10.46 56.62 -35.82
N LEU A 196 -10.08 55.63 -35.03
CA LEU A 196 -8.86 54.84 -35.29
C LEU A 196 -9.21 53.57 -36.04
N PRO A 197 -8.37 53.10 -36.95
CA PRO A 197 -8.55 51.83 -37.62
C PRO A 197 -8.63 50.70 -36.55
N THR A 198 -9.58 49.81 -36.74
CA THR A 198 -9.82 48.67 -35.84
C THR A 198 -9.37 47.40 -36.54
N ASP A 199 -8.62 46.58 -35.86
CA ASP A 199 -8.09 45.31 -36.35
C ASP A 199 -8.34 44.21 -35.29
N LEU A 200 -8.93 43.13 -35.72
CA LEU A 200 -9.18 41.97 -34.85
C LEU A 200 -8.16 40.89 -35.14
N ARG A 201 -7.28 40.64 -34.18
CA ARG A 201 -6.24 39.63 -34.29
C ARG A 201 -6.31 38.61 -33.17
N PHE A 202 -5.91 37.39 -33.48
CA PHE A 202 -5.66 36.41 -32.43
C PHE A 202 -4.42 36.79 -31.63
N ALA A 203 -4.38 36.41 -30.37
CA ALA A 203 -3.19 36.56 -29.55
C ALA A 203 -1.99 35.81 -30.18
N PRO A 204 -0.75 36.30 -29.99
CA PRO A 204 0.42 35.58 -30.47
C PRO A 204 0.42 34.11 -30.07
N ALA A 205 0.85 33.27 -31.00
CA ALA A 205 0.94 31.82 -30.78
C ALA A 205 2.19 31.50 -29.95
N GLU A 206 2.13 31.76 -28.66
CA GLU A 206 3.21 31.42 -27.74
C GLU A 206 3.09 29.93 -27.32
N PHE A 207 4.21 29.24 -27.24
CA PHE A 207 4.27 27.83 -26.83
C PHE A 207 3.50 27.57 -25.52
N GLU A 208 3.62 28.47 -24.53
CA GLU A 208 2.90 28.38 -23.27
C GLU A 208 1.37 28.44 -23.43
N ALA A 209 0.87 29.16 -24.40
CA ALA A 209 -0.57 29.18 -24.70
C ALA A 209 -1.00 27.88 -25.40
N ILE A 210 -0.18 27.35 -26.30
CA ILE A 210 -0.44 26.12 -27.05
C ILE A 210 -0.54 24.92 -26.08
N VAL A 211 0.44 24.72 -25.20
CA VAL A 211 0.49 23.57 -24.30
C VAL A 211 -0.64 23.57 -23.27
N ARG A 212 -1.17 24.75 -22.91
CA ARG A 212 -2.33 24.86 -21.99
C ARG A 212 -3.63 24.37 -22.61
N THR A 213 -3.73 24.22 -23.92
CA THR A 213 -4.93 23.72 -24.61
C THR A 213 -4.95 22.20 -24.75
N LEU A 214 -3.84 21.53 -24.43
CA LEU A 214 -3.71 20.08 -24.58
C LEU A 214 -4.71 19.32 -23.68
N ARG A 215 -5.24 18.24 -24.23
CA ARG A 215 -6.11 17.29 -23.53
C ARG A 215 -5.54 15.88 -23.67
N GLY A 216 -5.51 15.16 -22.55
CA GLY A 216 -5.24 13.72 -22.58
C GLY A 216 -6.49 12.96 -23.02
N HIS A 217 -6.33 11.97 -23.90
CA HIS A 217 -7.37 11.01 -24.26
C HIS A 217 -6.83 9.61 -24.03
N ILE A 218 -7.72 8.69 -23.59
CA ILE A 218 -7.40 7.28 -23.40
C ILE A 218 -8.59 6.44 -23.89
N GLY A 219 -8.32 5.41 -24.66
CA GLY A 219 -9.33 4.49 -25.21
C GLY A 219 -9.27 4.37 -26.73
N GLU A 220 -10.12 3.48 -27.25
CA GLU A 220 -10.20 3.20 -28.69
C GLU A 220 -10.99 4.30 -29.44
N ILE A 221 -11.81 5.08 -28.73
CA ILE A 221 -12.64 6.16 -29.30
C ILE A 221 -12.01 7.50 -28.93
N ALA A 222 -11.27 8.07 -29.86
CA ALA A 222 -10.51 9.33 -29.68
C ALA A 222 -11.38 10.56 -29.34
N GLU A 223 -12.69 10.51 -29.60
CA GLU A 223 -13.60 11.64 -29.40
C GLU A 223 -14.24 11.68 -28.00
N LEU A 224 -14.11 10.62 -27.20
CA LEU A 224 -14.66 10.61 -25.85
C LEU A 224 -13.75 11.39 -24.90
N PRO A 225 -14.31 12.35 -24.13
CA PRO A 225 -13.53 13.06 -23.12
C PRO A 225 -13.10 12.11 -22.03
N LEU A 226 -11.97 12.43 -21.38
CA LEU A 226 -11.37 11.61 -20.32
C LEU A 226 -12.40 11.30 -19.20
N GLU A 227 -13.27 12.26 -18.87
CA GLU A 227 -14.32 12.16 -17.86
C GLU A 227 -15.33 11.03 -18.13
N SER A 228 -15.44 10.58 -19.38
CA SER A 228 -16.31 9.45 -19.76
C SER A 228 -15.69 8.07 -19.54
N THR A 229 -14.42 7.99 -19.18
CA THR A 229 -13.71 6.74 -18.90
C THR A 229 -13.71 6.44 -17.39
N GLY A 230 -13.38 5.19 -16.99
CA GLY A 230 -13.39 4.81 -15.58
C GLY A 230 -12.23 5.43 -14.79
N LEU A 231 -12.47 5.80 -13.54
CA LEU A 231 -11.50 6.43 -12.62
C LEU A 231 -10.15 5.68 -12.54
N GLY A 232 -10.17 4.36 -12.62
CA GLY A 232 -8.94 3.56 -12.63
C GLY A 232 -8.03 3.85 -13.81
N MET A 233 -8.60 4.03 -15.01
CA MET A 233 -7.83 4.37 -16.22
C MET A 233 -7.29 5.80 -16.15
N HIS A 234 -8.05 6.74 -15.57
CA HIS A 234 -7.56 8.09 -15.30
C HIS A 234 -6.31 8.08 -14.41
N ASN A 235 -6.35 7.28 -13.32
CA ASN A 235 -5.22 7.17 -12.40
C ASN A 235 -3.99 6.57 -13.09
N LEU A 236 -4.16 5.57 -13.95
CA LEU A 236 -3.07 4.98 -14.71
C LEU A 236 -2.46 5.97 -15.71
N LEU A 237 -3.29 6.70 -16.46
CA LEU A 237 -2.82 7.72 -17.40
C LEU A 237 -2.06 8.84 -16.65
N PHE A 238 -2.62 9.33 -15.56
CA PHE A 238 -1.97 10.34 -14.72
C PHE A 238 -0.59 9.88 -14.24
N MET A 239 -0.51 8.64 -13.71
CA MET A 239 0.77 8.05 -13.29
C MET A 239 1.75 7.94 -14.47
N ALA A 240 1.29 7.49 -15.64
CA ALA A 240 2.13 7.37 -16.82
C ALA A 240 2.70 8.72 -17.27
N VAL A 241 1.87 9.77 -17.32
CA VAL A 241 2.30 11.14 -17.66
C VAL A 241 3.32 11.65 -16.65
N LEU A 242 3.05 11.45 -15.37
CA LEU A 242 3.93 11.92 -14.31
C LEU A 242 5.28 11.20 -14.34
N LEU A 243 5.30 9.87 -14.46
CA LEU A 243 6.52 9.08 -14.56
C LEU A 243 7.32 9.42 -15.84
N SER A 244 6.63 9.76 -16.93
CA SER A 244 7.28 10.26 -18.14
C SER A 244 7.96 11.62 -17.91
N SER A 245 7.38 12.49 -17.07
CA SER A 245 7.96 13.79 -16.76
C SER A 245 9.19 13.72 -15.84
N LEU A 246 9.33 12.68 -15.03
CA LEU A 246 10.47 12.49 -14.12
C LEU A 246 11.82 12.29 -14.83
N ARG A 247 11.80 11.83 -16.08
CA ARG A 247 13.01 11.54 -16.86
C ARG A 247 13.52 12.71 -17.68
N VAL A 248 12.73 13.73 -17.82
CA VAL A 248 13.04 14.86 -18.70
C VAL A 248 13.29 16.08 -17.83
N GLY A 249 14.56 16.40 -17.62
CA GLY A 249 14.97 17.66 -16.98
C GLY A 249 15.20 17.66 -15.48
N SER A 250 15.27 16.49 -14.81
CA SER A 250 15.66 16.43 -13.40
C SER A 250 17.20 16.45 -13.27
N GLU A 251 17.73 17.42 -12.52
CA GLU A 251 19.14 17.48 -12.11
C GLU A 251 19.36 16.77 -10.75
N SER A 252 18.31 16.20 -10.17
CA SER A 252 18.39 15.50 -8.87
C SER A 252 19.13 14.18 -8.98
N ARG A 253 19.80 13.78 -7.90
CA ARG A 253 20.50 12.48 -7.77
C ARG A 253 19.53 11.34 -7.48
N LEU A 254 18.49 11.63 -6.71
CA LEU A 254 17.46 10.68 -6.33
C LEU A 254 16.09 11.34 -6.41
N THR A 255 15.18 10.71 -7.12
CA THR A 255 13.76 11.08 -7.08
C THR A 255 12.99 10.04 -6.26
N VAL A 256 12.33 10.47 -5.20
CA VAL A 256 11.47 9.63 -4.36
C VAL A 256 10.02 9.75 -4.81
N LEU A 257 9.49 8.68 -5.37
CA LEU A 257 8.09 8.60 -5.79
C LEU A 257 7.23 8.18 -4.58
N LEU A 258 6.47 9.11 -4.04
CA LEU A 258 5.55 8.91 -2.91
C LEU A 258 4.16 8.63 -3.44
N VAL A 259 3.67 7.39 -3.31
CA VAL A 259 2.38 6.96 -3.86
C VAL A 259 1.46 6.53 -2.73
N GLU A 260 0.34 7.22 -2.55
CA GLU A 260 -0.67 6.81 -1.59
C GLU A 260 -1.82 6.08 -2.27
N GLU A 261 -2.14 4.90 -1.73
CA GLU A 261 -3.29 4.05 -2.11
C GLU A 261 -3.48 3.92 -3.64
N PRO A 262 -2.44 3.48 -4.38
CA PRO A 262 -2.53 3.40 -5.84
C PRO A 262 -3.57 2.39 -6.32
N GLU A 263 -4.01 1.49 -5.45
CA GLU A 263 -5.06 0.50 -5.69
C GLU A 263 -6.46 1.10 -5.83
N ALA A 264 -6.66 2.35 -5.43
CA ALA A 264 -7.97 2.98 -5.48
C ALA A 264 -8.59 2.91 -6.88
N HIS A 265 -9.77 2.30 -6.99
CA HIS A 265 -10.53 2.10 -8.23
C HIS A 265 -9.86 1.20 -9.29
N LEU A 266 -8.77 0.48 -8.95
CA LEU A 266 -8.11 -0.46 -9.86
C LEU A 266 -8.61 -1.89 -9.66
N HIS A 267 -8.83 -2.59 -10.78
CA HIS A 267 -9.08 -4.03 -10.74
C HIS A 267 -7.88 -4.79 -10.14
N PRO A 268 -8.07 -5.84 -9.32
CA PRO A 268 -6.99 -6.57 -8.67
C PRO A 268 -5.84 -7.02 -9.60
N GLN A 269 -6.14 -7.46 -10.81
CA GLN A 269 -5.12 -7.84 -11.79
C GLN A 269 -4.23 -6.67 -12.22
N ILE A 270 -4.80 -5.46 -12.31
CA ILE A 270 -4.04 -4.25 -12.64
C ILE A 270 -3.21 -3.82 -11.43
N GLN A 271 -3.68 -4.06 -10.21
CA GLN A 271 -2.92 -3.80 -9.00
C GLN A 271 -1.59 -4.56 -8.98
N ASP A 272 -1.58 -5.86 -9.35
CA ASP A 272 -0.35 -6.66 -9.42
C ASP A 272 0.63 -6.11 -10.47
N LEU A 273 0.15 -5.75 -11.64
CA LEU A 273 0.97 -5.16 -12.70
C LEU A 273 1.56 -3.81 -12.29
N LEU A 274 0.75 -2.97 -11.64
CA LEU A 274 1.20 -1.66 -11.14
C LEU A 274 2.25 -1.83 -10.04
N MET A 275 2.08 -2.80 -9.13
CA MET A 275 3.05 -3.06 -8.08
C MET A 275 4.40 -3.48 -8.66
N ARG A 276 4.42 -4.39 -9.63
CA ARG A 276 5.64 -4.81 -10.34
C ARG A 276 6.34 -3.64 -11.04
N PHE A 277 5.56 -2.72 -11.61
CA PHE A 277 6.10 -1.50 -12.19
C PHE A 277 6.74 -0.59 -11.12
N LEU A 278 6.08 -0.39 -9.98
CA LEU A 278 6.55 0.46 -8.89
C LEU A 278 7.77 -0.14 -8.13
N GLU A 279 7.95 -1.46 -8.19
CA GLU A 279 9.13 -2.15 -7.60
C GLU A 279 10.44 -1.84 -8.31
N ALA A 280 10.40 -1.62 -9.61
CA ALA A 280 11.59 -1.36 -10.41
C ALA A 280 11.27 -0.36 -11.54
N PRO A 281 10.94 0.89 -11.20
CA PRO A 281 10.52 1.88 -12.17
C PRO A 281 11.59 2.13 -13.23
N ASP A 282 12.86 2.08 -12.89
CA ASP A 282 13.97 2.25 -13.83
C ASP A 282 14.03 1.15 -14.90
N ARG A 283 13.84 -0.11 -14.52
CA ARG A 283 13.82 -1.26 -15.44
C ARG A 283 12.57 -1.25 -16.32
N ALA A 284 11.42 -0.98 -15.73
CA ALA A 284 10.16 -0.94 -16.46
C ALA A 284 10.17 0.14 -17.56
N LEU A 285 10.73 1.30 -17.25
CA LEU A 285 10.88 2.41 -18.19
C LEU A 285 11.98 2.13 -19.25
N ALA A 286 13.07 1.42 -18.90
CA ALA A 286 14.08 1.00 -19.87
C ALA A 286 13.50 0.05 -20.93
N ASN A 287 12.71 -0.95 -20.52
CA ASN A 287 12.06 -1.91 -21.42
C ASN A 287 11.08 -1.22 -22.41
N VAL A 288 10.36 -0.19 -21.97
CA VAL A 288 9.47 0.60 -22.83
C VAL A 288 10.26 1.36 -23.90
N LEU A 289 11.45 1.87 -23.56
CA LEU A 289 12.33 2.57 -24.50
C LEU A 289 13.01 1.62 -25.49
N GLU A 290 13.40 0.43 -25.06
CA GLU A 290 13.98 -0.60 -25.96
C GLU A 290 12.93 -1.13 -26.96
N GLY A 291 11.69 -1.34 -26.53
CA GLY A 291 10.59 -1.72 -27.41
C GLY A 291 10.21 -0.65 -28.44
N ARG A 292 10.50 0.64 -28.17
CA ARG A 292 10.27 1.75 -29.11
C ARG A 292 11.43 2.03 -30.07
N ARG A 293 12.61 1.49 -29.83
CA ARG A 293 13.75 1.61 -30.77
C ARG A 293 13.50 0.91 -32.11
N SER A 294 12.49 0.05 -32.22
CA SER A 294 12.04 -0.53 -33.48
C SER A 294 11.04 0.33 -34.28
N GLY A 295 10.63 1.51 -33.78
CA GLY A 295 9.63 2.33 -34.47
C GLY A 295 9.65 3.82 -34.10
N GLY A 296 10.78 4.54 -34.28
CA GLY A 296 10.79 6.00 -34.20
C GLY A 296 11.43 6.59 -32.93
N VAL A 297 12.47 7.32 -33.19
CA VAL A 297 13.43 7.99 -32.30
C VAL A 297 12.77 8.85 -31.21
N ILE A 298 13.06 8.58 -29.94
CA ILE A 298 13.27 9.63 -28.95
C ILE A 298 14.73 9.47 -28.50
N ALA A 299 15.62 10.26 -29.13
CA ALA A 299 16.97 10.43 -28.65
C ALA A 299 16.90 11.27 -27.36
N THR A 300 17.25 10.69 -26.23
CA THR A 300 17.64 11.47 -25.06
C THR A 300 19.03 12.03 -25.36
N SER A 301 19.08 13.25 -25.85
CA SER A 301 20.32 14.01 -25.94
C SER A 301 20.70 14.51 -24.56
N GLY A 302 21.52 13.73 -23.88
CA GLY A 302 22.23 14.06 -22.68
C GLY A 302 23.46 13.17 -22.64
N GLU A 303 24.55 13.63 -23.29
CA GLU A 303 25.89 13.09 -23.14
C GLU A 303 26.49 13.47 -21.78
N SER A 304 25.90 12.95 -20.68
CA SER A 304 26.60 12.87 -19.41
C SER A 304 25.93 11.78 -18.55
N GLY A 305 26.62 10.68 -18.42
CA GLY A 305 26.15 9.35 -18.04
C GLY A 305 25.75 9.13 -16.60
N GLU A 306 25.11 10.03 -15.87
CA GLU A 306 24.55 9.77 -14.56
C GLU A 306 23.02 9.81 -14.62
N GLN A 307 22.41 8.62 -14.62
CA GLN A 307 20.96 8.47 -14.58
C GLN A 307 20.46 8.79 -13.16
N THR A 308 19.47 9.71 -13.06
CA THR A 308 18.70 9.92 -11.82
C THR A 308 18.11 8.59 -11.36
N ARG A 309 18.36 8.21 -10.11
CA ARG A 309 17.76 7.02 -9.50
C ARG A 309 16.35 7.33 -9.04
N VAL A 310 15.43 6.38 -9.22
CA VAL A 310 14.04 6.52 -8.76
C VAL A 310 13.76 5.45 -7.70
N GLN A 311 13.30 5.89 -6.53
CA GLN A 311 12.87 5.02 -5.43
C GLN A 311 11.39 5.23 -5.14
N SER A 312 10.60 4.15 -5.14
CA SER A 312 9.17 4.22 -4.84
C SER A 312 8.87 3.91 -3.37
N ILE A 313 8.10 4.79 -2.71
CA ILE A 313 7.51 4.54 -1.40
C ILE A 313 6.00 4.55 -1.58
N VAL A 314 5.39 3.39 -1.37
CA VAL A 314 3.97 3.14 -1.63
C VAL A 314 3.26 2.84 -0.33
N THR A 315 2.17 3.56 -0.03
CA THR A 315 1.26 3.18 1.06
C THR A 315 0.06 2.42 0.51
N SER A 316 -0.38 1.38 1.19
CA SER A 316 -1.52 0.57 0.73
C SER A 316 -2.29 -0.06 1.87
N HIS A 317 -3.58 -0.27 1.64
CA HIS A 317 -4.49 -1.10 2.44
C HIS A 317 -4.84 -2.42 1.75
N SER A 318 -4.32 -2.66 0.56
CA SER A 318 -4.66 -3.82 -0.26
C SER A 318 -3.82 -5.05 0.10
N PRO A 319 -4.45 -6.16 0.50
CA PRO A 319 -3.75 -7.45 0.61
C PRO A 319 -3.11 -7.89 -0.71
N ASN A 320 -3.68 -7.51 -1.87
CA ASN A 320 -3.10 -7.80 -3.18
C ASN A 320 -1.74 -7.12 -3.34
N PHE A 321 -1.64 -5.84 -3.00
CA PHE A 321 -0.37 -5.11 -3.02
C PHE A 321 0.64 -5.68 -2.04
N ALA A 322 0.19 -6.03 -0.82
CA ALA A 322 1.06 -6.64 0.19
C ALA A 322 1.60 -8.00 -0.28
N ALA A 323 0.75 -8.85 -0.85
CA ALA A 323 1.16 -10.14 -1.39
C ALA A 323 2.17 -9.98 -2.55
N ALA A 324 1.93 -9.02 -3.44
CA ALA A 324 2.80 -8.77 -4.60
C ALA A 324 4.17 -8.21 -4.19
N ALA A 325 4.25 -7.33 -3.17
CA ALA A 325 5.50 -6.69 -2.74
C ALA A 325 6.50 -7.65 -2.09
N GLY A 326 6.01 -8.72 -1.44
CA GLY A 326 6.85 -9.60 -0.63
C GLY A 326 7.22 -9.02 0.74
N ALA A 327 7.41 -9.90 1.73
CA ALA A 327 7.63 -9.51 3.13
C ALA A 327 8.88 -8.63 3.33
N GLU A 328 9.93 -8.87 2.55
CA GLU A 328 11.22 -8.18 2.65
C GLU A 328 11.18 -6.70 2.23
N ARG A 329 10.18 -6.29 1.45
CA ARG A 329 10.06 -4.92 0.91
C ARG A 329 8.99 -4.11 1.60
N MET A 330 8.42 -4.62 2.69
CA MET A 330 7.35 -3.90 3.37
C MET A 330 7.73 -3.45 4.76
N THR A 331 7.06 -2.39 5.18
CA THR A 331 7.04 -1.91 6.55
C THR A 331 5.59 -1.93 7.02
N VAL A 332 5.33 -2.66 8.08
CA VAL A 332 4.00 -2.77 8.69
C VAL A 332 3.86 -1.71 9.78
N MET A 333 2.82 -0.89 9.65
CA MET A 333 2.45 0.12 10.64
C MET A 333 1.39 -0.46 11.56
N ALA A 334 1.68 -0.53 12.85
CA ALA A 334 0.76 -1.02 13.86
C ALA A 334 0.57 0.01 14.97
N LYS A 335 -0.61 0.03 15.58
CA LYS A 335 -0.88 0.82 16.78
C LYS A 335 -0.52 -0.04 18.01
N ALA A 336 0.24 0.56 18.91
CA ALA A 336 0.50 0.03 20.24
C ALA A 336 0.14 1.13 21.24
N ASP A 337 -0.99 1.01 21.88
CA ASP A 337 -1.59 2.04 22.73
C ASP A 337 -1.78 3.39 21.99
N LEU A 338 -1.15 4.43 22.47
CA LEU A 338 -1.15 5.77 21.87
C LEU A 338 -0.01 6.01 20.87
N ARG A 339 0.80 4.99 20.58
CA ARG A 339 1.96 5.10 19.69
C ARG A 339 1.71 4.32 18.42
N VAL A 340 2.33 4.78 17.36
CA VAL A 340 2.45 4.04 16.10
C VAL A 340 3.84 3.41 16.05
N ILE A 341 3.89 2.13 15.74
CA ILE A 341 5.13 1.37 15.60
C ILE A 341 5.25 0.94 14.14
N ALA A 342 6.41 1.19 13.55
CA ALA A 342 6.78 0.69 12.23
C ALA A 342 7.69 -0.53 12.38
N ARG A 343 7.38 -1.62 11.71
CA ARG A 343 8.16 -2.87 11.73
C ARG A 343 8.40 -3.36 10.31
N SER A 344 9.65 -3.65 9.98
CA SER A 344 10.02 -4.20 8.68
C SER A 344 10.51 -5.64 8.81
N PRO A 345 9.84 -6.62 8.17
CA PRO A 345 10.27 -8.01 8.18
C PRO A 345 11.71 -8.21 7.68
N ALA A 346 12.20 -7.35 6.79
CA ALA A 346 13.59 -7.38 6.35
C ALA A 346 14.60 -7.24 7.51
N ARG A 347 14.20 -6.61 8.63
CA ARG A 347 15.03 -6.38 9.81
C ARG A 347 14.85 -7.43 10.92
N PHE A 348 14.01 -8.45 10.71
CA PHE A 348 13.73 -9.48 11.72
C PHE A 348 14.80 -10.57 11.80
N GLY A 349 15.80 -10.55 10.92
CA GLY A 349 16.83 -11.58 10.87
C GLY A 349 16.29 -12.95 10.45
N LEU A 350 15.28 -12.98 9.56
CA LEU A 350 14.70 -14.20 9.04
C LEU A 350 15.71 -14.97 8.20
N GLU A 351 15.69 -16.30 8.32
CA GLU A 351 16.52 -17.14 7.46
C GLU A 351 16.07 -17.06 5.99
N ALA A 352 17.00 -17.21 5.05
CA ALA A 352 16.69 -17.12 3.62
C ALA A 352 15.57 -18.08 3.19
N ARG A 353 15.52 -19.29 3.78
CA ARG A 353 14.45 -20.27 3.52
C ARG A 353 13.06 -19.76 3.99
N ASP A 354 13.00 -19.06 5.11
CA ASP A 354 11.74 -18.53 5.66
C ASP A 354 11.23 -17.35 4.81
N LEU A 355 12.14 -16.50 4.33
CA LEU A 355 11.81 -15.43 3.37
C LEU A 355 11.31 -16.01 2.04
N ASP A 356 11.98 -17.05 1.51
CA ASP A 356 11.53 -17.74 0.30
C ASP A 356 10.17 -18.41 0.48
N HIS A 357 9.90 -18.96 1.65
CA HIS A 357 8.61 -19.52 1.99
C HIS A 357 7.54 -18.42 2.06
N LEU A 358 7.78 -17.33 2.78
CA LEU A 358 6.86 -16.19 2.83
C LEU A 358 6.59 -15.62 1.45
N ARG A 359 7.60 -15.46 0.60
CA ARG A 359 7.43 -14.97 -0.78
C ARG A 359 6.51 -15.85 -1.62
N ARG A 360 6.50 -17.17 -1.41
CA ARG A 360 5.67 -18.11 -2.18
C ARG A 360 4.27 -18.24 -1.62
N TYR A 361 4.11 -18.19 -0.30
CA TYR A 361 2.88 -18.58 0.39
C TYR A 361 2.15 -17.43 1.05
N LEU A 362 2.75 -16.24 1.16
CA LEU A 362 2.05 -15.03 1.61
C LEU A 362 1.20 -14.48 0.44
N ASP A 363 0.19 -15.25 0.05
CA ASP A 363 -0.79 -14.85 -0.94
C ASP A 363 -1.78 -13.81 -0.40
N VAL A 364 -2.71 -13.38 -1.23
CA VAL A 364 -3.71 -12.35 -0.89
C VAL A 364 -4.53 -12.71 0.34
N THR A 365 -4.85 -14.00 0.52
CA THR A 365 -5.66 -14.47 1.67
C THR A 365 -4.87 -14.44 2.96
N LYS A 366 -3.61 -14.85 2.90
CA LYS A 366 -2.71 -14.85 4.06
C LYS A 366 -2.16 -13.45 4.37
N ALA A 367 -2.02 -12.59 3.38
CA ALA A 367 -1.59 -11.20 3.58
C ALA A 367 -2.55 -10.39 4.48
N ALA A 368 -3.79 -10.87 4.67
CA ALA A 368 -4.75 -10.29 5.62
C ALA A 368 -4.19 -10.21 7.05
N LEU A 369 -3.26 -11.10 7.44
CA LEU A 369 -2.60 -11.09 8.75
C LEU A 369 -1.85 -9.76 9.04
N LEU A 370 -1.37 -9.07 7.99
CA LEU A 370 -0.62 -7.80 8.13
C LEU A 370 -1.52 -6.61 8.51
N PHE A 371 -2.83 -6.76 8.33
CA PHE A 371 -3.84 -5.72 8.56
C PHE A 371 -4.71 -6.01 9.78
N ALA A 372 -4.58 -7.20 10.38
CA ALA A 372 -5.37 -7.64 11.51
C ALA A 372 -4.82 -7.11 12.84
N ARG A 373 -5.69 -6.93 13.85
CA ARG A 373 -5.32 -6.61 15.23
C ARG A 373 -4.92 -7.84 16.03
N GLY A 374 -5.44 -9.00 15.64
CA GLY A 374 -5.07 -10.29 16.16
C GLY A 374 -5.15 -11.34 15.07
N VAL A 375 -4.38 -12.39 15.19
CA VAL A 375 -4.27 -13.45 14.18
C VAL A 375 -4.44 -14.79 14.86
N ILE A 376 -5.22 -15.68 14.24
CA ILE A 376 -5.28 -17.10 14.59
C ILE A 376 -4.76 -17.87 13.39
N LEU A 377 -3.60 -18.50 13.52
CA LEU A 377 -3.05 -19.39 12.51
C LEU A 377 -3.57 -20.81 12.75
N VAL A 378 -4.09 -21.46 11.73
CA VAL A 378 -4.66 -22.81 11.78
C VAL A 378 -4.04 -23.72 10.71
N GLU A 379 -4.04 -25.03 10.94
CA GLU A 379 -3.45 -25.99 9.99
C GLU A 379 -4.34 -26.27 8.80
N GLY A 380 -5.67 -26.24 8.99
CA GLY A 380 -6.60 -26.72 7.99
C GLY A 380 -7.81 -25.82 7.75
N ILE A 381 -8.56 -26.19 6.72
CA ILE A 381 -9.77 -25.49 6.31
C ILE A 381 -10.93 -25.69 7.29
N ALA A 382 -10.93 -26.77 8.08
CA ALA A 382 -11.99 -27.05 9.03
C ALA A 382 -11.99 -26.03 10.15
N GLU A 383 -10.85 -25.79 10.75
CA GLU A 383 -10.64 -24.77 11.78
C GLU A 383 -10.95 -23.38 11.24
N GLN A 384 -10.45 -23.05 10.04
CA GLN A 384 -10.68 -21.75 9.42
C GLN A 384 -12.18 -21.43 9.28
N ILE A 385 -13.00 -22.44 8.96
CA ILE A 385 -14.46 -22.28 8.78
C ILE A 385 -15.19 -22.25 10.12
N VAL A 386 -14.82 -23.15 11.06
CA VAL A 386 -15.59 -23.36 12.30
C VAL A 386 -15.25 -22.36 13.40
N LEU A 387 -13.99 -21.94 13.53
CA LEU A 387 -13.57 -21.02 14.58
C LEU A 387 -14.36 -19.72 14.61
N PRO A 388 -14.63 -19.03 13.49
CA PRO A 388 -15.48 -17.83 13.49
C PRO A 388 -16.89 -18.08 14.00
N ALA A 389 -17.49 -19.26 13.71
CA ALA A 389 -18.81 -19.63 14.21
C ALA A 389 -18.79 -19.90 15.72
N ILE A 390 -17.79 -20.63 16.21
CA ILE A 390 -17.56 -20.83 17.65
C ILE A 390 -17.37 -19.48 18.35
N ALA A 391 -16.54 -18.60 17.81
CA ALA A 391 -16.27 -17.29 18.39
C ALA A 391 -17.55 -16.47 18.58
N ARG A 392 -18.46 -16.48 17.59
CA ARG A 392 -19.78 -15.85 17.72
C ARG A 392 -20.60 -16.46 18.88
N ARG A 393 -20.56 -17.78 19.03
CA ARG A 393 -21.32 -18.49 20.09
C ARG A 393 -20.82 -18.22 21.50
N ILE A 394 -19.52 -18.02 21.67
CA ILE A 394 -18.93 -17.66 22.97
C ILE A 394 -18.97 -16.14 23.24
N GLY A 395 -19.61 -15.33 22.37
CA GLY A 395 -19.74 -13.89 22.56
C GLY A 395 -18.50 -13.07 22.20
N LEU A 396 -17.60 -13.63 21.38
CA LEU A 396 -16.36 -12.99 20.91
C LEU A 396 -16.29 -13.01 19.37
N PRO A 397 -17.23 -12.36 18.65
CA PRO A 397 -17.21 -12.37 17.19
C PRO A 397 -15.93 -11.74 16.65
N LEU A 398 -15.09 -12.52 15.98
CA LEU A 398 -13.72 -12.15 15.57
C LEU A 398 -13.63 -10.85 14.82
N HIS A 399 -14.62 -10.56 13.95
CA HIS A 399 -14.64 -9.34 13.13
C HIS A 399 -14.78 -8.05 13.96
N GLU A 400 -15.46 -8.08 15.12
CA GLU A 400 -15.57 -6.92 16.03
C GLU A 400 -14.24 -6.61 16.71
N PHE A 401 -13.39 -7.63 16.90
CA PHE A 401 -12.06 -7.49 17.48
C PHE A 401 -10.95 -7.28 16.44
N GLY A 402 -11.28 -7.28 15.15
CA GLY A 402 -10.30 -7.20 14.07
C GLY A 402 -9.38 -8.42 14.00
N VAL A 403 -9.86 -9.59 14.44
CA VAL A 403 -9.11 -10.84 14.41
C VAL A 403 -9.38 -11.59 13.12
N THR A 404 -8.31 -12.06 12.46
CA THR A 404 -8.40 -12.90 11.26
C THR A 404 -7.92 -14.33 11.55
N VAL A 405 -8.58 -15.31 10.91
CA VAL A 405 -8.15 -16.71 10.93
C VAL A 405 -7.44 -16.99 9.62
N VAL A 406 -6.19 -17.42 9.67
CA VAL A 406 -5.35 -17.69 8.51
C VAL A 406 -4.96 -19.16 8.49
N ASN A 407 -5.38 -19.87 7.46
CA ASN A 407 -5.00 -21.25 7.22
C ASN A 407 -3.62 -21.32 6.58
N VAL A 408 -2.69 -22.03 7.20
CA VAL A 408 -1.34 -22.27 6.64
C VAL A 408 -1.28 -23.49 5.71
N GLU A 409 -2.43 -24.17 5.45
CA GLU A 409 -2.59 -25.26 4.47
C GLU A 409 -1.65 -26.46 4.70
N GLY A 410 -1.48 -26.86 5.96
CA GLY A 410 -0.54 -27.93 6.33
C GLY A 410 0.92 -27.57 6.16
N LEU A 411 1.23 -26.31 5.84
CA LEU A 411 2.59 -25.78 5.81
C LEU A 411 3.07 -25.56 7.25
N ALA A 412 4.39 -25.58 7.46
CA ALA A 412 4.94 -25.31 8.75
C ALA A 412 4.57 -23.89 9.23
N PHE A 413 4.11 -23.73 10.46
CA PHE A 413 3.84 -22.43 11.08
C PHE A 413 5.08 -21.53 11.14
N GLY A 414 6.29 -22.13 11.15
CA GLY A 414 7.54 -21.46 11.39
C GLY A 414 7.74 -20.14 10.67
N PRO A 415 7.66 -20.07 9.34
CA PRO A 415 7.87 -18.83 8.59
C PRO A 415 6.85 -17.74 8.94
N PHE A 416 5.58 -18.10 9.18
CA PHE A 416 4.54 -17.13 9.52
C PHE A 416 4.69 -16.62 10.95
N VAL A 417 5.03 -17.49 11.90
CA VAL A 417 5.18 -17.11 13.31
C VAL A 417 6.37 -16.19 13.53
N GLU A 418 7.42 -16.33 12.72
CA GLU A 418 8.57 -15.43 12.76
C GLU A 418 8.27 -13.98 12.36
N LEU A 419 7.10 -13.71 11.83
CA LEU A 419 6.66 -12.34 11.62
C LEU A 419 6.24 -11.65 12.93
N PHE A 420 5.88 -12.41 13.97
CA PHE A 420 5.35 -11.90 15.22
C PHE A 420 6.39 -11.93 16.34
N GLY A 421 6.22 -11.08 17.34
CA GLY A 421 7.12 -10.98 18.49
C GLY A 421 7.10 -9.57 19.10
N SER A 422 7.70 -9.40 20.27
CA SER A 422 7.74 -8.10 20.96
C SER A 422 8.52 -7.03 20.22
N ASP A 423 9.56 -7.43 19.49
CA ASP A 423 10.43 -6.60 18.64
C ASP A 423 10.07 -6.69 17.14
N ARG A 424 9.05 -7.47 16.80
CA ARG A 424 8.52 -7.74 15.47
C ARG A 424 7.10 -7.18 15.32
N LEU A 425 6.21 -7.88 14.63
CA LEU A 425 4.79 -7.48 14.57
C LEU A 425 4.15 -7.67 15.95
N PRO A 426 3.57 -6.61 16.54
CA PRO A 426 3.10 -6.62 17.92
C PRO A 426 1.72 -7.25 18.11
N GLN A 427 1.02 -7.58 17.01
CA GLN A 427 -0.31 -8.19 17.08
C GLN A 427 -0.24 -9.55 17.82
N ARG A 428 -1.31 -9.90 18.51
CA ARG A 428 -1.41 -11.23 19.11
C ARG A 428 -1.59 -12.29 18.05
N CYS A 429 -0.81 -13.34 18.13
CA CYS A 429 -0.85 -14.47 17.22
C CYS A 429 -1.08 -15.76 18.00
N ALA A 430 -2.27 -16.33 17.88
CA ALA A 430 -2.59 -17.65 18.43
C ALA A 430 -2.34 -18.72 17.35
N LEU A 431 -1.59 -19.75 17.67
CA LEU A 431 -1.39 -20.90 16.81
C LEU A 431 -2.29 -22.03 17.31
N VAL A 432 -3.16 -22.51 16.44
CA VAL A 432 -4.06 -23.64 16.73
C VAL A 432 -3.57 -24.83 15.92
N THR A 433 -3.17 -25.89 16.62
CA THR A 433 -2.57 -27.09 16.02
C THR A 433 -3.15 -28.36 16.64
N ASP A 434 -3.19 -29.43 15.89
CA ASP A 434 -3.49 -30.75 16.39
C ASP A 434 -2.37 -31.18 17.37
N GLY A 435 -2.73 -31.91 18.41
CA GLY A 435 -1.76 -32.38 19.40
C GLY A 435 -0.90 -33.51 18.87
N ASP A 436 -1.47 -34.32 17.97
CA ASP A 436 -0.85 -35.56 17.44
C ASP A 436 -0.15 -36.36 18.55
N ALA A 437 -0.74 -36.32 19.75
CA ALA A 437 -0.17 -36.97 20.90
C ALA A 437 -0.11 -38.50 20.67
N ARG A 438 1.05 -39.09 20.94
CA ARG A 438 1.25 -40.55 20.87
C ARG A 438 1.32 -41.12 22.25
N GLU A 439 0.67 -42.28 22.48
CA GLU A 439 0.89 -43.06 23.70
C GLU A 439 2.36 -43.48 23.78
N GLY A 440 2.98 -43.24 24.93
CA GLY A 440 4.31 -43.76 25.23
C GLY A 440 4.33 -45.28 25.20
N LEU A 441 5.46 -45.87 24.84
CA LEU A 441 5.60 -47.33 24.65
C LEU A 441 5.33 -48.18 25.88
N ASP A 442 5.16 -47.57 27.08
CA ASP A 442 4.98 -48.27 28.35
C ASP A 442 3.84 -47.70 29.26
N GLY A 443 2.80 -47.08 28.64
CA GLY A 443 1.69 -46.50 29.41
C GLY A 443 2.05 -45.19 30.14
N GLU A 444 3.10 -44.53 29.68
CA GLU A 444 3.43 -43.16 30.08
C GLU A 444 2.42 -42.15 29.50
N ASP A 445 2.27 -41.02 30.20
CA ASP A 445 1.37 -39.93 29.82
C ASP A 445 1.52 -39.54 28.35
N LEU A 446 0.38 -39.20 27.69
CA LEU A 446 0.30 -38.71 26.34
C LEU A 446 1.33 -37.57 26.09
N THR A 447 2.34 -37.85 25.30
CA THR A 447 3.35 -36.83 24.92
C THR A 447 2.96 -36.15 23.64
N LEU A 448 3.01 -34.79 23.65
CA LEU A 448 2.79 -33.97 22.45
C LEU A 448 3.79 -34.36 21.36
N SER A 449 3.40 -34.14 20.10
CA SER A 449 4.30 -34.37 18.98
C SER A 449 5.56 -33.51 19.10
N ALA A 450 6.69 -34.01 18.60
CA ALA A 450 7.96 -33.28 18.62
C ALA A 450 7.84 -31.93 17.89
N SER A 451 7.01 -31.84 16.85
CA SER A 451 6.73 -30.60 16.10
C SER A 451 6.01 -29.57 16.97
N THR A 452 4.98 -29.97 17.73
CA THR A 452 4.23 -29.09 18.63
C THR A 452 5.11 -28.61 19.79
N MET A 453 5.94 -29.50 20.35
CA MET A 453 6.90 -29.13 21.40
C MET A 453 7.93 -28.11 20.89
N ALA A 454 8.54 -28.35 19.76
CA ALA A 454 9.48 -27.42 19.14
C ALA A 454 8.84 -26.07 18.82
N LEU A 455 7.58 -26.06 18.40
CA LEU A 455 6.82 -24.83 18.14
C LEU A 455 6.59 -24.04 19.43
N LYS A 456 6.19 -24.69 20.52
CA LYS A 456 6.03 -24.07 21.85
C LYS A 456 7.34 -23.48 22.37
N GLU A 457 8.43 -24.22 22.27
CA GLU A 457 9.76 -23.74 22.67
C GLU A 457 10.17 -22.51 21.84
N ARG A 458 9.91 -22.55 20.53
CA ARG A 458 10.21 -21.44 19.61
C ARG A 458 9.51 -20.15 19.99
N VAL A 459 8.23 -20.21 20.36
CA VAL A 459 7.41 -19.02 20.66
C VAL A 459 7.50 -18.56 22.11
N ALA A 460 8.01 -19.39 23.05
CA ALA A 460 8.05 -19.10 24.48
C ALA A 460 8.73 -17.76 24.84
N ARG A 461 9.58 -17.26 23.96
CA ARG A 461 10.26 -15.97 24.11
C ARG A 461 9.37 -14.75 23.82
N TRP A 462 8.17 -14.92 23.23
CA TRP A 462 7.31 -13.83 22.80
C TRP A 462 5.99 -13.81 23.56
N ALA A 463 5.71 -12.74 24.27
CA ALA A 463 4.48 -12.59 25.06
C ALA A 463 3.20 -12.44 24.21
N ASN A 464 3.33 -12.05 22.95
CA ASN A 464 2.22 -11.84 22.01
C ASN A 464 1.98 -13.03 21.06
N VAL A 465 2.66 -14.17 21.27
CA VAL A 465 2.48 -15.38 20.47
C VAL A 465 2.31 -16.56 21.42
N ASP A 466 1.32 -17.42 21.17
CA ASP A 466 1.13 -18.62 21.98
C ASP A 466 0.57 -19.78 21.14
N VAL A 467 0.80 -21.03 21.60
CA VAL A 467 0.39 -22.26 20.93
C VAL A 467 -0.72 -22.93 21.72
N PHE A 468 -1.85 -23.11 21.10
CA PHE A 468 -3.04 -23.77 21.62
C PHE A 468 -3.23 -25.10 20.86
N ASN A 469 -3.11 -26.19 21.56
CA ASN A 469 -3.22 -27.53 20.95
C ASN A 469 -4.23 -28.41 21.68
N GLY A 470 -4.90 -29.23 20.90
CA GLY A 470 -5.63 -30.39 21.39
C GLY A 470 -4.69 -31.55 21.79
N THR A 471 -5.26 -32.70 22.07
CA THR A 471 -4.54 -33.97 22.24
C THR A 471 -4.62 -34.83 21.01
N THR A 472 -5.71 -34.69 20.22
CA THR A 472 -6.02 -35.42 19.00
C THR A 472 -6.27 -34.43 17.85
N THR A 473 -7.07 -34.83 16.86
CA THR A 473 -7.47 -33.95 15.75
C THR A 473 -8.64 -33.04 16.15
N PHE A 474 -8.78 -31.90 15.47
CA PHE A 474 -9.83 -30.92 15.70
C PHE A 474 -11.23 -31.53 15.72
N GLU A 475 -11.57 -32.42 14.76
CA GLU A 475 -12.88 -33.05 14.67
C GLU A 475 -13.14 -34.03 15.82
N SER A 476 -12.10 -34.77 16.26
CA SER A 476 -12.20 -35.66 17.42
C SER A 476 -12.42 -34.89 18.70
N GLU A 477 -11.65 -33.85 18.96
CA GLU A 477 -11.78 -32.97 20.10
C GLU A 477 -13.15 -32.30 20.18
N LEU A 478 -13.72 -31.89 19.05
CA LEU A 478 -15.09 -31.38 18.99
C LEU A 478 -16.12 -32.42 19.42
N ALA A 479 -15.93 -33.70 19.01
CA ALA A 479 -16.83 -34.78 19.34
C ALA A 479 -16.70 -35.23 20.79
N GLU A 480 -15.53 -35.10 21.39
CA GLU A 480 -15.25 -35.40 22.80
C GLU A 480 -15.80 -34.34 23.74
N ALA A 481 -15.63 -33.05 23.38
CA ALA A 481 -16.02 -31.91 24.21
C ALA A 481 -17.43 -31.40 23.97
N GLY A 482 -17.95 -31.61 22.75
CA GLY A 482 -19.16 -30.97 22.25
C GLY A 482 -20.46 -31.77 22.47
N GLU A 483 -21.56 -31.13 22.06
CA GLU A 483 -22.88 -31.71 22.05
C GLU A 483 -23.04 -32.66 20.87
N TRP A 484 -23.02 -33.99 21.10
CA TRP A 484 -23.13 -34.99 20.04
C TRP A 484 -24.31 -34.79 19.10
N PRO A 485 -25.54 -34.40 19.55
CA PRO A 485 -26.66 -34.13 18.65
C PRO A 485 -26.39 -33.02 17.65
N VAL A 486 -25.66 -31.98 18.00
CA VAL A 486 -25.31 -30.86 17.12
C VAL A 486 -24.36 -31.32 16.01
N LEU A 487 -23.39 -32.17 16.37
CA LEU A 487 -22.47 -32.78 15.39
C LEU A 487 -23.19 -33.74 14.45
N MET A 488 -24.19 -34.47 14.95
CA MET A 488 -25.02 -35.36 14.13
C MET A 488 -25.97 -34.59 13.21
N ASP A 489 -26.51 -33.44 13.61
CA ASP A 489 -27.25 -32.56 12.71
C ASP A 489 -26.35 -32.06 11.55
N ALA A 490 -25.13 -31.62 11.86
CA ALA A 490 -24.15 -31.23 10.84
C ALA A 490 -23.78 -32.42 9.93
N LEU A 491 -23.50 -33.60 10.49
CA LEU A 491 -23.17 -34.79 9.75
C LEU A 491 -24.36 -35.24 8.86
N GLY A 492 -25.57 -35.09 9.35
CA GLY A 492 -26.80 -35.46 8.63
C GLY A 492 -27.02 -34.67 7.34
N LYS A 493 -26.49 -33.46 7.27
CA LYS A 493 -26.53 -32.60 6.05
C LYS A 493 -25.64 -33.13 4.92
N ILE A 494 -24.64 -33.96 5.25
CA ILE A 494 -23.67 -34.51 4.27
C ILE A 494 -23.68 -36.05 4.18
N HIS A 495 -23.93 -36.72 5.30
CA HIS A 495 -23.92 -38.20 5.42
C HIS A 495 -25.12 -38.68 6.24
N ARG A 496 -26.35 -38.47 5.72
CA ARG A 496 -27.62 -38.71 6.42
C ARG A 496 -27.69 -40.11 7.07
N ARG A 497 -27.32 -41.17 6.36
CA ARG A 497 -27.39 -42.53 6.87
C ARG A 497 -26.48 -42.71 8.10
N ARG A 498 -25.24 -42.26 8.03
CA ARG A 498 -24.30 -42.35 9.15
C ARG A 498 -24.74 -41.55 10.36
N ALA A 499 -25.24 -40.34 10.12
CA ALA A 499 -25.77 -39.49 11.20
C ALA A 499 -26.95 -40.17 11.91
N THR A 500 -27.86 -40.84 11.18
CA THR A 500 -28.97 -41.62 11.76
C THR A 500 -28.45 -42.78 12.57
N GLU A 501 -27.53 -43.62 12.04
CA GLU A 501 -26.90 -44.73 12.74
C GLU A 501 -26.26 -44.29 14.05
N PHE A 502 -25.50 -43.20 14.05
CA PHE A 502 -24.83 -42.63 15.23
C PHE A 502 -25.76 -41.95 16.21
N SER A 503 -26.90 -41.45 15.73
CA SER A 503 -27.93 -40.87 16.62
C SER A 503 -28.73 -41.95 17.35
N GLU A 504 -29.00 -43.06 16.69
CA GLU A 504 -29.73 -44.22 17.26
C GLU A 504 -28.86 -45.03 18.22
N ALA A 505 -27.56 -45.19 17.87
CA ALA A 505 -26.60 -45.94 18.67
C ALA A 505 -25.27 -45.15 18.83
N PRO A 506 -25.23 -44.10 19.62
CA PRO A 506 -24.02 -43.33 19.80
C PRO A 506 -22.92 -44.14 20.51
N PRO A 507 -21.66 -44.02 20.09
CA PRO A 507 -20.54 -44.62 20.80
C PRO A 507 -20.55 -44.17 22.28
N PRO A 508 -20.34 -45.06 23.23
CA PRO A 508 -20.56 -44.77 24.66
C PRO A 508 -19.54 -43.75 25.21
N GLU A 509 -18.28 -43.92 24.83
CA GLU A 509 -17.18 -43.09 25.32
C GLU A 509 -16.90 -41.89 24.42
N PRO A 510 -16.56 -40.71 24.98
CA PRO A 510 -16.21 -39.51 24.20
C PRO A 510 -15.13 -39.77 23.15
N ALA A 511 -14.03 -40.42 23.52
CA ALA A 511 -12.94 -40.76 22.57
C ALA A 511 -13.42 -41.69 21.45
N ALA A 512 -14.32 -42.63 21.73
CA ALA A 512 -14.92 -43.48 20.69
C ALA A 512 -15.82 -42.67 19.73
N ARG A 513 -16.50 -41.60 20.20
CA ARG A 513 -17.26 -40.67 19.36
C ARG A 513 -16.34 -39.89 18.44
N GLY A 514 -15.22 -39.38 18.97
CA GLY A 514 -14.18 -38.70 18.20
C GLY A 514 -13.64 -39.57 17.06
N ALA A 515 -13.21 -40.80 17.41
CA ALA A 515 -12.69 -41.75 16.44
C ALA A 515 -13.73 -42.13 15.36
N ALA A 516 -15.00 -42.37 15.77
CA ALA A 516 -16.07 -42.72 14.83
C ALA A 516 -16.41 -41.61 13.86
N LEU A 517 -16.47 -40.37 14.33
CA LEU A 517 -16.70 -39.19 13.48
C LEU A 517 -15.54 -39.01 12.50
N LEU A 518 -14.30 -39.05 13.00
CA LEU A 518 -13.09 -38.87 12.19
C LEU A 518 -13.01 -39.93 11.08
N ASP A 519 -13.25 -41.24 11.40
CA ASP A 519 -13.24 -42.32 10.42
C ASP A 519 -14.22 -42.05 9.26
N VAL A 520 -15.43 -41.57 9.56
CA VAL A 520 -16.42 -41.25 8.50
C VAL A 520 -15.95 -40.08 7.65
N LEU A 521 -15.39 -39.02 8.29
CA LEU A 521 -14.95 -37.81 7.56
C LEU A 521 -13.74 -38.10 6.69
N GLU A 522 -12.79 -38.90 7.14
CA GLU A 522 -11.58 -39.25 6.38
C GLU A 522 -11.87 -40.19 5.22
N ARG A 523 -12.61 -41.29 5.47
CA ARG A 523 -13.00 -42.21 4.39
C ARG A 523 -13.74 -41.54 3.24
N ASN A 524 -14.53 -40.52 3.56
CA ASN A 524 -15.31 -39.80 2.55
C ASN A 524 -14.65 -38.47 2.11
N ARG A 525 -13.45 -38.13 2.60
CA ARG A 525 -12.76 -36.87 2.32
C ARG A 525 -13.68 -35.66 2.53
N SER A 526 -14.41 -35.63 3.64
CA SER A 526 -15.52 -34.71 3.85
C SER A 526 -15.31 -33.73 5.03
N LYS A 527 -14.10 -33.62 5.59
CA LYS A 527 -13.78 -32.68 6.70
C LYS A 527 -14.25 -31.23 6.40
N GLY A 528 -13.87 -30.67 5.25
CA GLY A 528 -14.29 -29.30 4.87
C GLY A 528 -15.80 -29.14 4.69
N ARG A 529 -16.49 -30.16 4.11
CA ARG A 529 -17.96 -30.16 3.99
C ARG A 529 -18.64 -30.26 5.36
N PHE A 530 -18.11 -31.07 6.27
CA PHE A 530 -18.58 -31.15 7.64
C PHE A 530 -18.40 -29.83 8.36
N ALA A 531 -17.24 -29.19 8.26
CA ALA A 531 -16.96 -27.88 8.82
C ALA A 531 -17.97 -26.82 8.36
N GLN A 532 -18.29 -26.77 7.06
CA GLN A 532 -19.33 -25.88 6.51
C GLN A 532 -20.71 -26.17 7.08
N ALA A 533 -21.08 -27.44 7.18
CA ALA A 533 -22.36 -27.85 7.75
C ALA A 533 -22.45 -27.50 9.23
N LEU A 534 -21.38 -27.73 10.02
CA LEU A 534 -21.30 -27.40 11.43
C LEU A 534 -21.35 -25.90 11.66
N ALA A 535 -20.58 -25.12 10.92
CA ALA A 535 -20.62 -23.66 11.02
C ALA A 535 -22.05 -23.12 10.77
N LYS A 536 -22.76 -23.67 9.76
CA LYS A 536 -24.15 -23.31 9.52
C LYS A 536 -25.08 -23.69 10.67
N VAL A 537 -24.95 -24.89 11.23
CA VAL A 537 -25.76 -25.33 12.40
C VAL A 537 -25.54 -24.40 13.58
N LEU A 538 -24.31 -24.00 13.83
CA LEU A 538 -23.96 -23.02 14.86
C LEU A 538 -24.57 -21.65 14.56
N ASP A 539 -24.50 -21.17 13.34
CA ASP A 539 -25.08 -19.88 12.93
C ASP A 539 -26.61 -19.88 13.05
N ASP A 540 -27.27 -21.02 12.78
CA ASP A 540 -28.71 -21.21 12.92
C ASP A 540 -29.19 -21.27 14.39
N GLY A 541 -28.29 -21.23 15.36
CA GLY A 541 -28.66 -21.08 16.78
C GLY A 541 -28.26 -22.24 17.69
N ALA A 542 -27.71 -23.32 17.17
CA ALA A 542 -27.27 -24.44 18.01
C ALA A 542 -26.14 -24.04 18.97
N THR A 543 -26.17 -24.63 20.15
CA THR A 543 -25.11 -24.47 21.17
C THR A 543 -24.15 -25.65 21.10
N LEU A 544 -22.86 -25.36 21.14
CA LEU A 544 -21.78 -26.33 21.18
C LEU A 544 -20.85 -25.95 22.35
N THR A 545 -20.41 -26.93 23.12
CA THR A 545 -19.31 -26.77 24.07
C THR A 545 -17.99 -26.96 23.29
N PRO A 546 -17.25 -25.89 22.97
CA PRO A 546 -16.03 -26.06 22.19
C PRO A 546 -14.89 -26.57 23.09
N PRO A 547 -13.88 -27.24 22.50
CA PRO A 547 -12.66 -27.61 23.20
C PRO A 547 -12.00 -26.40 23.86
N ARG A 548 -11.43 -26.58 25.05
CA ARG A 548 -10.88 -25.49 25.85
C ARG A 548 -9.78 -24.71 25.10
N TYR A 549 -8.88 -25.41 24.41
CA TYR A 549 -7.78 -24.80 23.70
C TYR A 549 -8.28 -23.85 22.56
N ILE A 550 -9.42 -24.18 21.92
CA ILE A 550 -10.06 -23.31 20.93
C ILE A 550 -10.60 -22.04 21.59
N VAL A 551 -11.28 -22.17 22.74
CA VAL A 551 -11.80 -21.01 23.49
C VAL A 551 -10.65 -20.11 23.94
N ASP A 552 -9.58 -20.70 24.44
CA ASP A 552 -8.42 -19.98 24.95
C ASP A 552 -7.66 -19.27 23.80
N SER A 553 -7.55 -19.91 22.63
CA SER A 553 -6.95 -19.29 21.43
C SER A 553 -7.73 -18.06 20.95
N ILE A 554 -9.07 -18.16 20.89
CA ILE A 554 -9.96 -17.05 20.53
C ILE A 554 -9.82 -15.91 21.54
N ARG A 555 -9.87 -16.22 22.84
CA ARG A 555 -9.71 -15.22 23.90
C ARG A 555 -8.35 -14.54 23.84
N PHE A 556 -7.30 -15.30 23.60
CA PHE A 556 -5.95 -14.76 23.46
C PHE A 556 -5.85 -13.79 22.30
N ALA A 557 -6.36 -14.16 21.12
CA ALA A 557 -6.31 -13.32 19.93
C ALA A 557 -7.20 -12.06 20.04
N CYS A 558 -8.35 -12.15 20.73
CA CYS A 558 -9.29 -11.03 20.93
C CYS A 558 -8.90 -10.07 22.06
N ARG A 559 -7.94 -10.42 22.93
CA ARG A 559 -7.49 -9.51 23.99
C ARG A 559 -6.62 -8.41 23.39
N THR A 560 -7.11 -7.18 23.44
CA THR A 560 -6.38 -5.94 23.09
C THR A 560 -5.53 -5.46 24.25
#